data_71f940c6cdd94fd35d46e60c6b540384
#
_entry.id   71f940c6cdd94fd35d46e60c6b540384
#
_cell.length_a   1.000
_cell.length_b   1.000
_cell.length_c   1.000
_cell.angle_alpha   90.00
_cell.angle_beta   90.00
_cell.angle_gamma   90.00
#
_symmetry.space_group_name_H-M   'P 1'
#
loop_
_entity.id
_entity.type
_entity.pdbx_description
1 polymer ?
#
loop_
_entity_poly.entity_id
_entity_poly.type
_entity_poly.pdbx_seq_one_letter_code
_entity_poly.pdbx_strand_id
1 'polypeptide(L)'
;MYQQVFELHSNLHKAMAHPKRLEIIHLLREKTLTVTEIQSMLDLPQANLSQHLQILRTSGVCSCRKLGKKIYYCLAHKNFIKASDLLRDVLVEKYKKDDKLADELTLKMSDLVPLAVDPVCGMRLSPKTAAFAYKHKGENYYFCASGCLHQFKEKQ
;
A
#
# COMPACT_ATOMS: atom_id res chain seq x y z
N MET A 1 -14.22 -19.24 27.34
CA MET A 1 -12.93 -18.54 27.19
C MET A 1 -12.23 -18.85 25.88
N TYR A 2 -12.04 -20.12 25.48
CA TYR A 2 -11.43 -20.48 24.17
C TYR A 2 -12.21 -19.93 22.96
N GLN A 3 -13.52 -20.03 22.94
CA GLN A 3 -14.35 -19.56 21.82
C GLN A 3 -14.16 -18.07 21.56
N GLN A 4 -14.10 -17.25 22.61
CA GLN A 4 -13.89 -15.80 22.48
C GLN A 4 -12.52 -15.47 21.87
N VAL A 5 -11.47 -16.22 22.20
CA VAL A 5 -10.13 -16.01 21.60
C VAL A 5 -10.17 -16.28 20.10
N PHE A 6 -10.81 -17.38 19.66
CA PHE A 6 -10.93 -17.68 18.24
C PHE A 6 -11.81 -16.68 17.48
N GLU A 7 -12.87 -16.17 18.11
CA GLU A 7 -13.70 -15.12 17.53
C GLU A 7 -12.89 -13.82 17.30
N LEU A 8 -12.16 -13.35 18.30
CA LEU A 8 -11.29 -12.17 18.18
C LEU A 8 -10.23 -12.38 17.10
N HIS A 9 -9.58 -13.55 17.08
CA HIS A 9 -8.57 -13.88 16.08
C HIS A 9 -9.18 -13.92 14.67
N SER A 10 -10.34 -14.59 14.51
CA SER A 10 -11.01 -14.64 13.21
C SER A 10 -11.44 -13.27 12.70
N ASN A 11 -11.79 -12.34 13.57
CA ASN A 11 -12.16 -10.97 13.19
C ASN A 11 -10.97 -10.19 12.61
N LEU A 12 -9.75 -10.40 13.12
CA LEU A 12 -8.55 -9.83 12.52
C LEU A 12 -8.31 -10.40 11.11
N HIS A 13 -8.45 -11.71 10.93
CA HIS A 13 -8.33 -12.33 9.62
C HIS A 13 -9.38 -11.81 8.63
N LYS A 14 -10.65 -11.70 9.05
CA LYS A 14 -11.72 -11.11 8.22
C LYS A 14 -11.43 -9.67 7.80
N ALA A 15 -10.85 -8.88 8.70
CA ALA A 15 -10.46 -7.51 8.39
C ALA A 15 -9.36 -7.43 7.33
N MET A 16 -8.46 -8.40 7.28
CA MET A 16 -7.39 -8.48 6.27
C MET A 16 -7.83 -9.14 4.96
N ALA A 17 -8.85 -9.99 4.98
CA ALA A 17 -9.29 -10.84 3.86
C ALA A 17 -9.98 -10.06 2.73
N HIS A 18 -9.24 -9.12 2.11
CA HIS A 18 -9.68 -8.37 0.94
C HIS A 18 -8.46 -7.84 0.17
N PRO A 19 -8.36 -7.99 -1.17
CA PRO A 19 -7.18 -7.56 -1.94
C PRO A 19 -6.75 -6.13 -1.65
N LYS A 20 -7.67 -5.17 -1.72
CA LYS A 20 -7.35 -3.75 -1.48
C LYS A 20 -6.94 -3.45 -0.03
N ARG A 21 -7.45 -4.17 0.95
CA ARG A 21 -6.98 -4.01 2.33
C ARG A 21 -5.58 -4.58 2.52
N LEU A 22 -5.23 -5.68 1.86
CA LEU A 22 -3.86 -6.20 1.85
C LEU A 22 -2.90 -5.21 1.18
N GLU A 23 -3.28 -4.61 0.04
CA GLU A 23 -2.48 -3.55 -0.59
C GLU A 23 -2.24 -2.38 0.38
N ILE A 24 -3.28 -1.90 1.09
CA ILE A 24 -3.16 -0.81 2.08
C ILE A 24 -2.19 -1.22 3.20
N ILE A 25 -2.31 -2.43 3.74
CA ILE A 25 -1.41 -2.93 4.79
C ILE A 25 0.05 -2.91 4.32
N HIS A 26 0.31 -3.35 3.09
CA HIS A 26 1.66 -3.34 2.53
C HIS A 26 2.17 -1.94 2.18
N LEU A 27 1.30 -1.01 1.76
CA LEU A 27 1.66 0.40 1.59
C LEU A 27 2.09 1.05 2.91
N LEU A 28 1.44 0.68 4.01
CA LEU A 28 1.72 1.21 5.34
C LEU A 28 2.91 0.52 6.03
N ARG A 29 3.59 -0.44 5.38
CA ARG A 29 4.81 -1.08 5.91
C ARG A 29 5.84 0.00 6.27
N GLU A 30 6.15 0.12 7.55
CA GLU A 30 7.14 1.06 8.09
C GLU A 30 6.92 2.53 7.70
N LYS A 31 5.68 2.88 7.29
CA LYS A 31 5.33 4.21 6.80
C LYS A 31 4.05 4.73 7.44
N THR A 32 3.97 6.04 7.48
CA THR A 32 2.75 6.76 7.83
C THR A 32 2.33 7.58 6.62
N LEU A 33 1.11 7.33 6.12
CA LEU A 33 0.59 7.94 4.90
C LEU A 33 -0.71 8.68 5.17
N THR A 34 -0.93 9.76 4.45
CA THR A 34 -2.22 10.44 4.42
C THR A 34 -3.23 9.69 3.56
N VAL A 35 -4.52 9.93 3.78
CA VAL A 35 -5.59 9.37 2.94
C VAL A 35 -5.37 9.70 1.45
N THR A 36 -4.98 10.94 1.16
CA THR A 36 -4.70 11.38 -0.22
C THR A 36 -3.56 10.61 -0.88
N GLU A 37 -2.46 10.38 -0.13
CA GLU A 37 -1.34 9.57 -0.62
C GLU A 37 -1.78 8.13 -0.90
N ILE A 38 -2.52 7.50 0.03
CA ILE A 38 -3.02 6.13 -0.15
C ILE A 38 -3.96 6.06 -1.36
N GLN A 39 -4.87 7.03 -1.49
CA GLN A 39 -5.80 7.11 -2.61
C GLN A 39 -5.06 7.18 -3.95
N SER A 40 -4.10 8.09 -4.06
CA SER A 40 -3.29 8.27 -5.26
C SER A 40 -2.52 6.98 -5.64
N MET A 41 -2.00 6.26 -4.63
CA MET A 41 -1.21 5.05 -4.85
C MET A 41 -2.05 3.85 -5.30
N LEU A 42 -3.28 3.75 -4.83
CA LEU A 42 -4.15 2.58 -5.08
C LEU A 42 -5.13 2.78 -6.25
N ASP A 43 -5.22 4.00 -6.78
CA ASP A 43 -6.21 4.36 -7.81
C ASP A 43 -7.64 3.93 -7.40
N LEU A 44 -8.05 4.34 -6.20
CA LEU A 44 -9.35 4.01 -5.65
C LEU A 44 -10.23 5.26 -5.53
N PRO A 45 -11.55 5.12 -5.79
CA PRO A 45 -12.52 6.15 -5.40
C PRO A 45 -12.43 6.40 -3.89
N GLN A 46 -12.49 7.67 -3.48
CA GLN A 46 -12.36 8.08 -2.07
C GLN A 46 -13.35 7.36 -1.14
N ALA A 47 -14.58 7.17 -1.59
CA ALA A 47 -15.61 6.46 -0.82
C ALA A 47 -15.20 5.02 -0.51
N ASN A 48 -14.68 4.29 -1.49
CA ASN A 48 -14.23 2.91 -1.33
C ASN A 48 -13.00 2.83 -0.41
N LEU A 49 -12.04 3.73 -0.59
CA LEU A 49 -10.87 3.81 0.29
C LEU A 49 -11.28 4.06 1.74
N SER A 50 -12.21 5.00 1.97
CA SER A 50 -12.70 5.33 3.30
C SER A 50 -13.33 4.12 4.00
N GLN A 51 -14.09 3.29 3.29
CA GLN A 51 -14.65 2.06 3.83
C GLN A 51 -13.55 1.05 4.22
N HIS A 52 -12.55 0.84 3.36
CA HIS A 52 -11.43 -0.06 3.67
C HIS A 52 -10.64 0.42 4.88
N LEU A 53 -10.31 1.71 4.94
CA LEU A 53 -9.58 2.30 6.07
C LEU A 53 -10.40 2.23 7.36
N GLN A 54 -11.72 2.42 7.31
CA GLN A 54 -12.60 2.28 8.47
C GLN A 54 -12.57 0.86 9.01
N ILE A 55 -12.71 -0.15 8.15
CA ILE A 55 -12.65 -1.57 8.56
C ILE A 55 -11.31 -1.88 9.23
N LEU A 56 -10.18 -1.50 8.61
CA LEU A 56 -8.85 -1.73 9.14
C LEU A 56 -8.63 -1.01 10.49
N ARG A 57 -9.18 0.18 10.65
CA ARG A 57 -9.09 0.95 11.90
C ARG A 57 -9.94 0.33 13.01
N THR A 58 -11.21 0.02 12.74
CA THR A 58 -12.13 -0.53 13.76
C THR A 58 -11.73 -1.93 14.22
N SER A 59 -11.06 -2.70 13.36
CA SER A 59 -10.49 -4.00 13.71
C SER A 59 -9.13 -3.93 14.42
N GLY A 60 -8.55 -2.74 14.57
CA GLY A 60 -7.25 -2.57 15.21
C GLY A 60 -6.04 -2.94 14.33
N VAL A 61 -6.23 -3.14 13.02
CA VAL A 61 -5.12 -3.40 12.08
C VAL A 61 -4.35 -2.11 11.77
N CYS A 62 -5.06 -0.99 11.63
CA CYS A 62 -4.47 0.32 11.44
C CYS A 62 -4.83 1.26 12.59
N SER A 63 -3.95 2.19 12.85
CA SER A 63 -4.22 3.38 13.67
C SER A 63 -4.21 4.63 12.79
N CYS A 64 -4.87 5.68 13.24
CA CYS A 64 -4.83 6.97 12.56
C CYS A 64 -4.70 8.11 13.57
N ARG A 65 -4.09 9.20 13.11
CA ARG A 65 -4.05 10.47 13.86
C ARG A 65 -4.38 11.64 12.94
N LYS A 66 -5.09 12.61 13.47
CA LYS A 66 -5.35 13.89 12.79
C LYS A 66 -4.24 14.87 13.13
N LEU A 67 -3.67 15.50 12.11
CA LEU A 67 -2.70 16.57 12.26
C LEU A 67 -3.10 17.72 11.31
N GLY A 68 -3.59 18.81 11.88
CA GLY A 68 -4.20 19.89 11.12
C GLY A 68 -5.43 19.39 10.33
N LYS A 69 -5.42 19.63 9.02
CA LYS A 69 -6.48 19.20 8.09
C LYS A 69 -6.27 17.77 7.52
N LYS A 70 -5.15 17.12 7.85
CA LYS A 70 -4.78 15.82 7.29
C LYS A 70 -4.98 14.69 8.31
N ILE A 71 -5.41 13.53 7.83
CA ILE A 71 -5.50 12.30 8.62
C ILE A 71 -4.39 11.37 8.12
N TYR A 72 -3.55 10.93 9.04
CA TYR A 72 -2.43 10.03 8.80
C TYR A 72 -2.75 8.64 9.30
N TYR A 73 -2.47 7.63 8.51
CA TYR A 73 -2.63 6.22 8.83
C TYR A 73 -1.29 5.52 8.93
N CYS A 74 -1.17 4.60 9.87
CA CYS A 74 -0.05 3.66 10.00
C CYS A 74 -0.57 2.31 10.48
N LEU A 75 0.25 1.26 10.35
CA LEU A 75 -0.08 -0.03 10.95
C LEU A 75 -0.03 0.05 12.47
N ALA A 76 -1.00 -0.58 13.12
CA ALA A 76 -1.02 -0.68 14.58
C ALA A 76 0.07 -1.61 15.12
N HIS A 77 0.47 -2.62 14.34
CA HIS A 77 1.54 -3.55 14.72
C HIS A 77 2.22 -4.18 13.49
N LYS A 78 3.55 -4.31 13.54
CA LYS A 78 4.37 -4.89 12.46
C LYS A 78 4.04 -6.36 12.13
N ASN A 79 3.44 -7.09 13.06
CA ASN A 79 3.08 -8.50 12.84
C ASN A 79 1.99 -8.68 11.79
N PHE A 80 1.20 -7.67 11.45
CA PHE A 80 0.25 -7.76 10.33
C PHE A 80 0.96 -8.00 9.00
N ILE A 81 2.12 -7.38 8.78
CA ILE A 81 2.97 -7.66 7.61
C ILE A 81 3.52 -9.08 7.67
N LYS A 82 4.08 -9.48 8.82
CA LYS A 82 4.64 -10.83 8.98
C LYS A 82 3.60 -11.91 8.73
N ALA A 83 2.38 -11.74 9.26
CA ALA A 83 1.28 -12.67 9.04
C ALA A 83 0.91 -12.78 7.56
N SER A 84 0.84 -11.64 6.85
CA SER A 84 0.58 -11.61 5.41
C SER A 84 1.71 -12.28 4.61
N ASP A 85 2.98 -12.02 4.96
CA ASP A 85 4.13 -12.63 4.31
C ASP A 85 4.15 -14.15 4.51
N LEU A 86 3.88 -14.66 5.73
CA LEU A 86 3.80 -16.10 6.00
C LEU A 86 2.68 -16.79 5.21
N LEU A 87 1.51 -16.17 5.08
CA LEU A 87 0.44 -16.71 4.24
C LEU A 87 0.81 -16.72 2.75
N ARG A 88 1.56 -15.73 2.30
CA ARG A 88 2.08 -15.71 0.94
C ARG A 88 3.08 -16.83 0.68
N ASP A 89 3.95 -17.15 1.64
CA ASP A 89 4.91 -18.25 1.51
C ASP A 89 4.21 -19.59 1.27
N VAL A 90 3.04 -19.81 1.90
CA VAL A 90 2.17 -20.98 1.62
C VAL A 90 1.68 -20.95 0.17
N LEU A 91 1.34 -19.79 -0.38
CA LEU A 91 0.92 -19.68 -1.79
C LEU A 91 2.09 -19.94 -2.74
N VAL A 92 3.30 -19.45 -2.45
CA VAL A 92 4.51 -19.72 -3.22
C VAL A 92 4.73 -21.23 -3.33
N GLU A 93 4.65 -21.95 -2.22
CA GLU A 93 4.83 -23.39 -2.20
C GLU A 93 3.75 -24.13 -3.00
N LYS A 94 2.48 -23.72 -2.81
CA LYS A 94 1.32 -24.30 -3.50
C LYS A 94 1.40 -24.15 -5.02
N TYR A 95 1.84 -23.00 -5.51
CA TYR A 95 1.88 -22.68 -6.94
C TYR A 95 3.27 -22.82 -7.57
N LYS A 96 4.19 -23.50 -6.91
CA LYS A 96 5.58 -23.72 -7.34
C LYS A 96 5.71 -24.36 -8.75
N LYS A 97 4.68 -25.02 -9.25
CA LYS A 97 4.65 -25.64 -10.58
C LYS A 97 4.14 -24.71 -11.69
N ASP A 98 3.62 -23.55 -11.35
CA ASP A 98 3.17 -22.52 -12.31
C ASP A 98 4.24 -21.42 -12.34
N ASP A 99 5.17 -21.51 -13.31
CA ASP A 99 6.35 -20.64 -13.38
C ASP A 99 6.01 -19.15 -13.31
N LYS A 100 4.98 -18.70 -14.04
CA LYS A 100 4.57 -17.28 -14.03
C LYS A 100 4.06 -16.82 -12.68
N LEU A 101 3.16 -17.61 -12.08
CA LEU A 101 2.55 -17.26 -10.79
C LEU A 101 3.55 -17.41 -9.65
N ALA A 102 4.45 -18.40 -9.73
CA ALA A 102 5.54 -18.57 -8.76
C ALA A 102 6.49 -17.36 -8.77
N ASP A 103 6.88 -16.87 -9.94
CA ASP A 103 7.72 -15.68 -10.06
C ASP A 103 7.05 -14.45 -9.48
N GLU A 104 5.78 -14.20 -9.80
CA GLU A 104 5.00 -13.08 -9.22
C GLU A 104 4.88 -13.19 -7.70
N LEU A 105 4.62 -14.39 -7.17
CA LEU A 105 4.48 -14.63 -5.73
C LEU A 105 5.81 -14.51 -4.98
N THR A 106 6.95 -14.75 -5.61
CA THR A 106 8.28 -14.61 -5.00
C THR A 106 8.73 -13.15 -4.92
N LEU A 107 8.18 -12.26 -5.75
CA LEU A 107 8.43 -10.82 -5.62
C LEU A 107 8.01 -10.34 -4.24
N LYS A 108 8.82 -9.50 -3.62
CA LYS A 108 8.43 -8.85 -2.35
C LYS A 108 7.20 -8.00 -2.61
N MET A 109 6.25 -8.00 -1.65
CA MET A 109 5.06 -7.16 -1.77
C MET A 109 5.40 -5.66 -1.90
N SER A 110 6.55 -5.23 -1.37
CA SER A 110 7.09 -3.89 -1.62
C SER A 110 7.35 -3.60 -3.10
N ASP A 111 7.65 -4.62 -3.88
CA ASP A 111 7.93 -4.49 -5.32
C ASP A 111 6.63 -4.55 -6.15
N LEU A 112 5.60 -5.23 -5.62
CA LEU A 112 4.26 -5.29 -6.23
C LEU A 112 3.45 -3.99 -6.02
N VAL A 113 3.78 -3.23 -4.97
CA VAL A 113 3.17 -1.92 -4.68
C VAL A 113 4.29 -0.87 -4.69
N PRO A 114 4.85 -0.53 -5.86
CA PRO A 114 5.98 0.37 -5.97
C PRO A 114 5.59 1.78 -5.52
N LEU A 115 6.39 2.35 -4.63
CA LEU A 115 6.30 3.73 -4.20
C LEU A 115 7.34 4.54 -4.96
N ALA A 116 6.87 5.41 -5.85
CA ALA A 116 7.71 6.46 -6.43
C ALA A 116 7.58 7.74 -5.61
N VAL A 117 8.59 8.56 -5.64
CA VAL A 117 8.59 9.90 -5.05
C VAL A 117 8.75 10.91 -6.19
N ASP A 118 7.83 11.88 -6.25
CA ASP A 118 7.99 13.02 -7.16
C ASP A 118 9.27 13.78 -6.78
N PRO A 119 10.26 13.86 -7.68
CA PRO A 119 11.57 14.44 -7.35
C PRO A 119 11.52 15.94 -7.13
N VAL A 120 10.41 16.61 -7.45
CA VAL A 120 10.26 18.06 -7.31
C VAL A 120 9.57 18.43 -6.00
N CYS A 121 8.43 17.81 -5.71
CA CYS A 121 7.61 18.16 -4.54
C CYS A 121 7.69 17.14 -3.40
N GLY A 122 8.34 15.99 -3.61
CA GLY A 122 8.49 14.94 -2.61
C GLY A 122 7.18 14.14 -2.34
N MET A 123 6.12 14.35 -3.12
CA MET A 123 4.89 13.58 -2.98
C MET A 123 5.14 12.11 -3.33
N ARG A 124 4.68 11.22 -2.47
CA ARG A 124 4.68 9.77 -2.75
C ARG A 124 3.49 9.41 -3.63
N LEU A 125 3.75 8.64 -4.68
CA LEU A 125 2.74 8.25 -5.66
C LEU A 125 3.03 6.84 -6.20
N SER A 126 2.02 6.24 -6.79
CA SER A 126 2.19 4.99 -7.51
C SER A 126 2.53 5.27 -8.96
N PRO A 127 3.50 4.57 -9.57
CA PRO A 127 3.72 4.63 -11.00
C PRO A 127 2.47 4.36 -11.85
N LYS A 128 1.52 3.55 -11.33
CA LYS A 128 0.26 3.24 -12.01
C LYS A 128 -0.70 4.42 -12.06
N THR A 129 -0.63 5.31 -11.08
CA THR A 129 -1.58 6.44 -10.92
C THR A 129 -0.90 7.80 -11.04
N ALA A 130 0.39 7.82 -11.34
CA ALA A 130 1.11 9.06 -11.59
C ALA A 130 0.50 9.80 -12.79
N ALA A 131 0.23 11.09 -12.61
CA ALA A 131 -0.33 11.91 -13.67
C ALA A 131 0.62 12.05 -14.87
N PHE A 132 1.92 12.02 -14.60
CA PHE A 132 2.97 12.14 -15.62
C PHE A 132 4.14 11.21 -15.29
N ALA A 133 4.73 10.66 -16.37
CA ALA A 133 5.97 9.89 -16.31
C ALA A 133 6.97 10.47 -17.33
N TYR A 134 8.24 10.45 -16.99
CA TYR A 134 9.32 10.91 -17.87
C TYR A 134 10.55 10.02 -17.70
N LYS A 135 11.09 9.53 -18.82
CA LYS A 135 12.32 8.72 -18.82
C LYS A 135 13.53 9.62 -19.10
N HIS A 136 14.49 9.62 -18.19
CA HIS A 136 15.72 10.38 -18.31
C HIS A 136 16.92 9.51 -17.92
N LYS A 137 17.96 9.47 -18.76
CA LYS A 137 19.20 8.66 -18.55
C LYS A 137 18.94 7.19 -18.18
N GLY A 138 17.87 6.60 -18.74
CA GLY A 138 17.51 5.19 -18.49
C GLY A 138 16.59 4.96 -17.28
N GLU A 139 16.38 5.95 -16.43
CA GLU A 139 15.51 5.89 -15.25
C GLU A 139 14.12 6.50 -15.53
N ASN A 140 13.10 5.93 -14.88
CA ASN A 140 11.74 6.45 -14.96
C ASN A 140 11.44 7.33 -13.73
N TYR A 141 11.01 8.55 -14.02
CA TYR A 141 10.56 9.53 -13.02
C TYR A 141 9.06 9.71 -13.12
N TYR A 142 8.40 9.89 -12.00
CA TYR A 142 6.94 10.00 -11.90
C TYR A 142 6.59 11.29 -11.16
N PHE A 143 5.56 11.99 -11.66
CA PHE A 143 5.18 13.32 -11.19
C PHE A 143 3.69 13.39 -10.87
N CYS A 144 3.35 14.13 -9.82
CA CYS A 144 1.98 14.35 -9.40
C CYS A 144 1.22 15.34 -10.28
N ALA A 145 1.95 16.25 -10.94
CA ALA A 145 1.37 17.31 -11.76
C ALA A 145 2.31 17.74 -12.90
N SER A 146 1.75 18.39 -13.91
CA SER A 146 2.52 18.93 -15.05
C SER A 146 3.58 19.95 -14.63
N GLY A 147 3.29 20.78 -13.63
CA GLY A 147 4.24 21.75 -13.08
C GLY A 147 5.50 21.11 -12.51
N CYS A 148 5.36 19.98 -11.80
CA CYS A 148 6.53 19.22 -11.30
C CYS A 148 7.36 18.65 -12.45
N LEU A 149 6.70 18.10 -13.48
CA LEU A 149 7.39 17.61 -14.68
C LEU A 149 8.14 18.74 -15.40
N HIS A 150 7.54 19.92 -15.56
CA HIS A 150 8.21 21.09 -16.17
C HIS A 150 9.43 21.53 -15.39
N GLN A 151 9.30 21.74 -14.08
CA GLN A 151 10.41 22.13 -13.21
C GLN A 151 11.56 21.11 -13.22
N PHE A 152 11.23 19.81 -13.31
CA PHE A 152 12.27 18.79 -13.42
C PHE A 152 13.03 18.89 -14.74
N LYS A 153 12.33 19.12 -15.86
CA LYS A 153 12.97 19.26 -17.18
C LYS A 153 13.83 20.52 -17.29
N GLU A 154 13.46 21.61 -16.64
CA GLU A 154 14.22 22.87 -16.64
C GLU A 154 15.54 22.78 -15.84
N LYS A 155 15.64 21.81 -14.92
CA LYS A 155 16.83 21.60 -14.08
C LYS A 155 17.80 20.54 -14.63
N GLN A 156 17.50 19.94 -15.79
CA GLN A 156 18.33 18.95 -16.46
C GLN A 156 19.20 19.58 -17.54
#